data_a1dccecec61861e92b1965616fb08b9d
#
_entry.id   a1dccecec61861e92b1965616fb08b9d
#
_cell.length_a   1.000
_cell.length_b   1.000
_cell.length_c   1.000
_cell.angle_alpha   90.00
_cell.angle_beta   90.00
_cell.angle_gamma   90.00
#
_symmetry.space_group_name_H-M   'P 1'
#
loop_
_entity.id
_entity.type
_entity.pdbx_description
1 polymer ?
#
loop_
_entity_poly.entity_id
_entity_poly.type
_entity_poly.pdbx_seq_one_letter_code
_entity_poly.pdbx_strand_id
1 'polypeptide(L)'
;SGSRYGRDMFTEYTGNRQFDLQLNRTFAPILDRAGMETIAATALPQLRTTDQITELAQGLAERFSSEGDADAAWRLYELAAFYLGADDPRKRRFIDAMSASFDEAHRGLALTRHAVPYGDGELTAMRWEADPTDRAQAPAGTPTTLIMMNGFDGYAEEIIDFASHFPTRPFDTIAFDGPGQGHTVLAGMPLEPQWERPTNA
;
A
#
# COMPACT_ATOMS: atom_id res chain seq x y z
N SER A 1 -21.12 14.84 -17.69
CA SER A 1 -20.83 13.71 -16.81
C SER A 1 -20.48 12.50 -17.68
N GLY A 2 -19.20 12.39 -18.06
CA GLY A 2 -18.65 11.24 -18.77
C GLY A 2 -18.20 10.22 -17.72
N SER A 3 -18.72 9.00 -17.84
CA SER A 3 -18.38 7.86 -17.02
C SER A 3 -16.86 7.65 -16.98
N ARG A 4 -16.24 7.67 -15.79
CA ARG A 4 -14.84 7.34 -15.55
C ARG A 4 -14.53 5.83 -15.73
N TYR A 5 -15.51 5.03 -16.11
CA TYR A 5 -15.42 3.57 -16.26
C TYR A 5 -15.17 3.09 -17.69
N GLY A 6 -14.64 3.94 -18.57
CA GLY A 6 -14.42 3.61 -19.99
C GLY A 6 -12.97 3.60 -20.48
N ARG A 7 -11.96 3.68 -19.59
CA ARG A 7 -10.57 3.38 -19.94
C ARG A 7 -10.32 1.90 -19.65
N ASP A 8 -9.57 1.23 -20.52
CA ASP A 8 -9.09 -0.10 -20.24
C ASP A 8 -8.47 -0.13 -18.84
N MET A 9 -8.94 -1.08 -18.00
CA MET A 9 -8.51 -1.19 -16.60
C MET A 9 -7.01 -1.51 -16.47
N PHE A 10 -6.31 -1.67 -17.58
CA PHE A 10 -4.90 -1.99 -17.64
C PHE A 10 -4.25 -1.30 -18.85
N THR A 11 -3.17 -0.55 -18.60
CA THR A 11 -2.38 0.11 -19.63
C THR A 11 -1.04 -0.60 -19.80
N GLU A 12 -0.70 -0.96 -21.02
CA GLU A 12 0.62 -1.48 -21.38
C GLU A 12 1.57 -0.28 -21.58
N TYR A 13 2.39 0.02 -20.58
CA TYR A 13 3.37 1.12 -20.64
C TYR A 13 4.69 0.67 -21.27
N THR A 14 5.22 -0.47 -20.81
CA THR A 14 6.59 -0.91 -21.10
C THR A 14 6.65 -2.10 -22.06
N GLY A 15 5.53 -2.82 -22.20
CA GLY A 15 5.47 -4.12 -22.86
C GLY A 15 5.99 -5.29 -22.01
N ASN A 16 6.45 -5.02 -20.78
CA ASN A 16 6.75 -6.03 -19.77
C ASN A 16 5.57 -6.11 -18.80
N ARG A 17 4.81 -7.20 -18.87
CA ARG A 17 3.58 -7.37 -18.10
C ARG A 17 3.79 -7.23 -16.58
N GLN A 18 4.93 -7.69 -16.06
CA GLN A 18 5.20 -7.60 -14.63
C GLN A 18 5.47 -6.15 -14.21
N PHE A 19 6.19 -5.39 -15.03
CA PHE A 19 6.38 -3.96 -14.80
C PHE A 19 5.05 -3.22 -14.92
N ASP A 20 4.29 -3.51 -15.97
CA ASP A 20 3.02 -2.85 -16.24
C ASP A 20 2.00 -3.08 -15.13
N LEU A 21 1.99 -4.26 -14.47
CA LEU A 21 1.16 -4.51 -13.30
C LEU A 21 1.46 -3.55 -12.16
N GLN A 22 2.73 -3.40 -11.79
CA GLN A 22 3.13 -2.51 -10.69
C GLN A 22 2.93 -1.04 -11.05
N LEU A 23 3.24 -0.68 -12.31
CA LEU A 23 3.03 0.69 -12.79
C LEU A 23 1.54 1.06 -12.78
N ASN A 24 0.64 0.18 -13.23
CA ASN A 24 -0.81 0.44 -13.17
C ASN A 24 -1.29 0.60 -11.73
N ARG A 25 -0.86 -0.28 -10.82
CA ARG A 25 -1.22 -0.23 -9.40
C ARG A 25 -0.83 1.10 -8.77
N THR A 26 0.37 1.60 -9.06
CA THR A 26 0.89 2.84 -8.48
C THR A 26 0.39 4.09 -9.19
N PHE A 27 0.39 4.10 -10.53
CA PHE A 27 0.12 5.31 -11.30
C PHE A 27 -1.36 5.58 -11.51
N ALA A 28 -2.21 4.55 -11.64
CA ALA A 28 -3.64 4.77 -11.89
C ALA A 28 -4.33 5.66 -10.84
N PRO A 29 -4.07 5.52 -9.53
CA PRO A 29 -4.66 6.40 -8.52
C PRO A 29 -4.18 7.86 -8.57
N ILE A 30 -3.03 8.12 -9.17
CA ILE A 30 -2.35 9.44 -9.15
C ILE A 30 -2.19 10.08 -10.53
N LEU A 31 -2.78 9.51 -11.58
CA LEU A 31 -2.68 10.04 -12.94
C LEU A 31 -3.22 11.47 -13.09
N ASP A 32 -4.17 11.86 -12.27
CA ASP A 32 -4.76 13.21 -12.25
C ASP A 32 -3.86 14.27 -11.58
N ARG A 33 -2.75 13.85 -10.95
CA ARG A 33 -1.76 14.76 -10.36
C ARG A 33 -0.95 15.46 -11.45
N ALA A 34 -0.50 16.69 -11.12
CA ALA A 34 0.25 17.53 -12.06
C ALA A 34 1.45 16.80 -12.68
N GLY A 35 1.47 16.73 -14.02
CA GLY A 35 2.54 16.14 -14.81
C GLY A 35 2.55 14.61 -14.90
N MET A 36 1.67 13.90 -14.18
CA MET A 36 1.68 12.42 -14.16
C MET A 36 1.23 11.81 -15.49
N GLU A 37 0.25 12.39 -16.17
CA GLU A 37 -0.13 11.94 -17.52
C GLU A 37 1.04 12.07 -18.52
N THR A 38 1.81 13.15 -18.42
CA THR A 38 2.99 13.33 -19.27
C THR A 38 4.06 12.29 -18.97
N ILE A 39 4.33 12.02 -17.68
CA ILE A 39 5.29 10.98 -17.26
C ILE A 39 4.83 9.60 -17.74
N ALA A 40 3.56 9.30 -17.59
CA ALA A 40 2.99 8.04 -18.05
C ALA A 40 3.15 7.85 -19.56
N ALA A 41 2.98 8.92 -20.33
CA ALA A 41 3.11 8.89 -21.78
C ALA A 41 4.57 8.88 -22.29
N THR A 42 5.52 9.46 -21.54
CA THR A 42 6.89 9.71 -22.05
C THR A 42 7.98 8.95 -21.33
N ALA A 43 7.90 8.81 -20.01
CA ALA A 43 8.92 8.17 -19.20
C ALA A 43 8.65 6.67 -19.02
N LEU A 44 7.43 6.26 -18.66
CA LEU A 44 7.13 4.85 -18.44
C LEU A 44 7.44 3.97 -19.65
N PRO A 45 7.14 4.36 -20.91
CA PRO A 45 7.50 3.57 -22.07
C PRO A 45 9.00 3.35 -22.29
N GLN A 46 9.86 4.09 -21.57
CA GLN A 46 11.32 3.99 -21.68
C GLN A 46 11.92 3.05 -20.64
N LEU A 47 11.16 2.62 -19.64
CA LEU A 47 11.66 1.74 -18.57
C LEU A 47 11.96 0.33 -19.09
N ARG A 48 13.13 -0.18 -18.74
CA ARG A 48 13.62 -1.50 -19.17
C ARG A 48 14.17 -2.34 -18.02
N THR A 49 14.48 -1.71 -16.88
CA THR A 49 15.08 -2.38 -15.72
C THR A 49 14.35 -1.99 -14.43
N THR A 50 14.46 -2.84 -13.42
CA THR A 50 13.93 -2.56 -12.08
C THR A 50 14.59 -1.34 -11.43
N ASP A 51 15.90 -1.14 -11.67
CA ASP A 51 16.61 0.04 -11.15
C ASP A 51 16.03 1.34 -11.72
N GLN A 52 15.73 1.37 -13.03
CA GLN A 52 15.08 2.55 -13.65
C GLN A 52 13.70 2.83 -13.03
N ILE A 53 12.93 1.79 -12.70
CA ILE A 53 11.64 1.94 -12.02
C ILE A 53 11.85 2.51 -10.62
N THR A 54 12.80 1.95 -9.86
CA THR A 54 13.16 2.41 -8.52
C THR A 54 13.59 3.87 -8.51
N GLU A 55 14.47 4.28 -9.43
CA GLU A 55 14.98 5.65 -9.54
C GLU A 55 13.88 6.64 -9.92
N LEU A 56 13.04 6.30 -10.90
CA LEU A 56 11.90 7.13 -11.29
C LEU A 56 10.91 7.30 -10.14
N ALA A 57 10.53 6.19 -9.51
CA ALA A 57 9.59 6.19 -8.40
C ALA A 57 10.13 7.00 -7.20
N GLN A 58 11.42 6.85 -6.85
CA GLN A 58 12.06 7.64 -5.81
C GLN A 58 11.99 9.14 -6.12
N GLY A 59 12.41 9.56 -7.33
CA GLY A 59 12.42 10.96 -7.68
C GLY A 59 11.04 11.61 -7.65
N LEU A 60 10.02 10.86 -8.07
CA LEU A 60 8.62 11.31 -8.01
C LEU A 60 8.10 11.34 -6.56
N ALA A 61 8.41 10.34 -5.75
CA ALA A 61 8.03 10.29 -4.34
C ALA A 61 8.60 11.48 -3.56
N GLU A 62 9.89 11.79 -3.75
CA GLU A 62 10.56 12.94 -3.12
C GLU A 62 9.93 14.26 -3.58
N ARG A 63 9.57 14.39 -4.85
CA ARG A 63 8.88 15.56 -5.39
C ARG A 63 7.53 15.74 -4.70
N PHE A 64 6.65 14.74 -4.73
CA PHE A 64 5.31 14.83 -4.15
C PHE A 64 5.35 15.03 -2.63
N SER A 65 6.31 14.42 -1.95
CA SER A 65 6.56 14.66 -0.53
C SER A 65 6.89 16.13 -0.26
N SER A 66 7.74 16.75 -1.09
CA SER A 66 8.10 18.17 -0.98
C SER A 66 6.95 19.12 -1.32
N GLU A 67 6.03 18.69 -2.19
CA GLU A 67 4.82 19.41 -2.58
C GLU A 67 3.66 19.24 -1.57
N GLY A 68 3.81 18.33 -0.57
CA GLY A 68 2.79 18.04 0.44
C GLY A 68 1.70 17.08 -0.03
N ASP A 69 1.85 16.42 -1.19
CA ASP A 69 0.96 15.35 -1.65
C ASP A 69 1.41 14.00 -1.08
N ALA A 70 1.06 13.78 0.18
CA ALA A 70 1.42 12.57 0.90
C ALA A 70 0.79 11.30 0.33
N ASP A 71 -0.41 11.40 -0.31
CA ASP A 71 -1.07 10.26 -0.96
C ASP A 71 -0.29 9.77 -2.18
N ALA A 72 0.17 10.66 -3.05
CA ALA A 72 1.03 10.28 -4.16
C ALA A 72 2.40 9.78 -3.66
N ALA A 73 2.96 10.41 -2.63
CA ALA A 73 4.28 10.06 -2.12
C ALA A 73 4.36 8.64 -1.59
N TRP A 74 3.40 8.19 -0.75
CA TRP A 74 3.47 6.85 -0.18
C TRP A 74 3.40 5.75 -1.25
N ARG A 75 2.54 5.90 -2.25
CA ARG A 75 2.40 4.94 -3.36
C ARG A 75 3.69 4.81 -4.18
N LEU A 76 4.37 5.92 -4.38
CA LEU A 76 5.62 5.98 -5.13
C LEU A 76 6.81 5.45 -4.31
N TYR A 77 6.85 5.70 -3.00
CA TYR A 77 7.86 5.07 -2.13
C TYR A 77 7.69 3.55 -2.06
N GLU A 78 6.44 3.05 -2.04
CA GLU A 78 6.15 1.63 -2.15
C GLU A 78 6.75 1.04 -3.44
N LEU A 79 6.46 1.67 -4.60
CA LEU A 79 7.03 1.23 -5.88
C LEU A 79 8.56 1.29 -5.89
N ALA A 80 9.15 2.32 -5.29
CA ALA A 80 10.61 2.44 -5.18
C ALA A 80 11.24 1.31 -4.36
N ALA A 81 10.53 0.82 -3.34
CA ALA A 81 10.96 -0.31 -2.51
C ALA A 81 10.72 -1.67 -3.15
N PHE A 82 9.75 -1.77 -4.06
CA PHE A 82 9.17 -3.03 -4.53
C PHE A 82 10.21 -4.02 -5.06
N TYR A 83 11.08 -3.58 -5.96
CA TYR A 83 12.08 -4.44 -6.61
C TYR A 83 13.39 -4.60 -5.84
N LEU A 84 13.56 -3.93 -4.71
CA LEU A 84 14.78 -4.03 -3.89
C LEU A 84 14.78 -5.30 -3.03
N GLY A 85 15.94 -5.93 -2.92
CA GLY A 85 16.14 -7.04 -1.98
C GLY A 85 16.00 -6.58 -0.53
N ALA A 86 15.74 -7.52 0.38
CA ALA A 86 15.59 -7.21 1.81
C ALA A 86 16.87 -6.64 2.45
N ASP A 87 18.01 -6.96 1.88
CA ASP A 87 19.37 -6.53 2.28
C ASP A 87 19.80 -5.21 1.65
N ASP A 88 19.04 -4.67 0.68
CA ASP A 88 19.32 -3.34 0.11
C ASP A 88 18.98 -2.24 1.12
N PRO A 89 19.96 -1.40 1.52
CA PRO A 89 19.73 -0.36 2.54
C PRO A 89 18.69 0.69 2.11
N ARG A 90 18.45 0.86 0.80
CA ARG A 90 17.44 1.78 0.27
C ARG A 90 16.04 1.29 0.59
N LYS A 91 15.82 -0.05 0.64
CA LYS A 91 14.49 -0.63 0.88
C LYS A 91 13.91 -0.18 2.21
N ARG A 92 14.67 -0.27 3.31
CA ARG A 92 14.22 0.22 4.63
C ARG A 92 13.86 1.70 4.58
N ARG A 93 14.74 2.52 4.01
CA ARG A 93 14.50 3.97 3.90
C ARG A 93 13.20 4.28 3.15
N PHE A 94 12.93 3.58 2.04
CA PHE A 94 11.70 3.81 1.27
C PHE A 94 10.46 3.32 2.00
N ILE A 95 10.52 2.19 2.71
CA ILE A 95 9.41 1.68 3.51
C ILE A 95 9.10 2.63 4.68
N ASP A 96 10.12 3.14 5.37
CA ASP A 96 9.93 4.11 6.44
C ASP A 96 9.28 5.40 5.90
N ALA A 97 9.73 5.88 4.73
CA ALA A 97 9.15 7.05 4.07
C ALA A 97 7.72 6.79 3.55
N MET A 98 7.45 5.58 3.05
CA MET A 98 6.11 5.13 2.65
C MET A 98 5.16 5.20 3.86
N SER A 99 5.52 4.58 4.97
CA SER A 99 4.67 4.58 6.18
C SER A 99 4.44 5.99 6.72
N ALA A 100 5.47 6.83 6.77
CA ALA A 100 5.34 8.22 7.22
C ALA A 100 4.40 9.03 6.31
N SER A 101 4.52 8.86 4.99
CA SER A 101 3.65 9.53 4.02
C SER A 101 2.23 8.99 4.08
N PHE A 102 2.07 7.68 4.30
CA PHE A 102 0.76 7.06 4.49
C PHE A 102 0.04 7.63 5.72
N ASP A 103 0.73 7.71 6.86
CA ASP A 103 0.18 8.27 8.10
C ASP A 103 -0.22 9.74 7.93
N GLU A 104 0.57 10.51 7.19
CA GLU A 104 0.23 11.89 6.84
C GLU A 104 -1.03 11.98 5.97
N ALA A 105 -1.12 11.17 4.92
CA ALA A 105 -2.26 11.15 4.01
C ALA A 105 -3.56 10.74 4.73
N HIS A 106 -3.46 9.90 5.76
CA HIS A 106 -4.58 9.34 6.50
C HIS A 106 -4.74 9.93 7.92
N ARG A 107 -4.11 11.07 8.22
CA ARG A 107 -4.11 11.72 9.55
C ARG A 107 -5.51 11.93 10.13
N GLY A 108 -6.54 12.03 9.30
CA GLY A 108 -7.94 12.22 9.75
C GLY A 108 -8.67 10.94 10.13
N LEU A 109 -8.06 9.77 9.93
CA LEU A 109 -8.68 8.48 10.24
C LEU A 109 -8.41 8.09 11.70
N ALA A 110 -9.39 7.39 12.31
CA ALA A 110 -9.22 6.73 13.61
C ALA A 110 -8.38 5.45 13.44
N LEU A 111 -7.13 5.63 13.01
CA LEU A 111 -6.18 4.59 12.66
C LEU A 111 -5.09 4.52 13.71
N THR A 112 -4.78 3.30 14.19
CA THR A 112 -3.70 3.04 15.15
C THR A 112 -2.79 1.93 14.64
N ARG A 113 -1.47 2.08 14.89
CA ARG A 113 -0.47 1.04 14.60
C ARG A 113 -0.17 0.24 15.86
N HIS A 114 0.01 -1.05 15.70
CA HIS A 114 0.30 -1.99 16.78
C HIS A 114 1.49 -2.87 16.39
N ALA A 115 2.38 -3.10 17.35
CA ALA A 115 3.37 -4.16 17.30
C ALA A 115 2.79 -5.36 18.08
N VAL A 116 2.52 -6.45 17.38
CA VAL A 116 1.91 -7.66 17.98
C VAL A 116 3.02 -8.69 18.21
N PRO A 117 3.34 -9.06 19.46
CA PRO A 117 4.36 -10.05 19.73
C PRO A 117 4.09 -11.38 19.03
N TYR A 118 5.09 -11.89 18.29
CA TYR A 118 4.98 -13.15 17.56
C TYR A 118 6.34 -13.85 17.47
N GLY A 119 6.45 -15.05 18.04
CA GLY A 119 7.73 -15.76 18.12
C GLY A 119 8.78 -14.92 18.86
N ASP A 120 9.93 -14.75 18.22
CA ASP A 120 11.04 -13.91 18.75
C ASP A 120 10.99 -12.47 18.23
N GLY A 121 9.90 -12.07 17.54
CA GLY A 121 9.72 -10.76 16.93
C GLY A 121 8.33 -10.18 17.11
N GLU A 122 7.95 -9.30 16.20
CA GLU A 122 6.68 -8.60 16.22
C GLU A 122 6.08 -8.53 14.81
N LEU A 123 4.74 -8.67 14.71
CA LEU A 123 3.98 -8.37 13.51
C LEU A 123 3.58 -6.89 13.52
N THR A 124 3.64 -6.26 12.37
CA THR A 124 3.08 -4.92 12.20
C THR A 124 1.59 -5.04 11.90
N ALA A 125 0.76 -4.45 12.74
CA ALA A 125 -0.69 -4.41 12.53
C ALA A 125 -1.21 -2.97 12.57
N MET A 126 -2.28 -2.73 11.83
CA MET A 126 -3.01 -1.47 11.80
C MET A 126 -4.47 -1.74 12.11
N ARG A 127 -5.05 -0.97 13.03
CA ARG A 127 -6.48 -1.02 13.34
C ARG A 127 -7.12 0.30 12.94
N TRP A 128 -8.12 0.21 12.10
CA TRP A 128 -8.98 1.33 11.73
C TRP A 128 -10.38 1.10 12.32
N GLU A 129 -10.78 1.96 13.26
CA GLU A 129 -12.08 1.84 13.93
C GLU A 129 -13.24 2.01 12.95
N ALA A 130 -14.32 1.29 13.21
CA ALA A 130 -15.55 1.38 12.43
C ALA A 130 -16.10 2.83 12.41
N ASP A 131 -16.76 3.20 11.33
CA ASP A 131 -17.59 4.41 11.35
C ASP A 131 -18.75 4.21 12.34
N PRO A 132 -18.90 5.10 13.34
CA PRO A 132 -19.97 4.95 14.33
C PRO A 132 -21.37 4.97 13.73
N THR A 133 -21.57 5.74 12.64
CA THR A 133 -22.86 5.85 11.97
C THR A 133 -23.19 4.56 11.23
N ASP A 134 -22.20 4.02 10.47
CA ASP A 134 -22.36 2.75 9.77
C ASP A 134 -22.59 1.59 10.75
N ARG A 135 -21.84 1.59 11.87
CA ARG A 135 -22.02 0.57 12.92
C ARG A 135 -23.41 0.61 13.53
N ALA A 136 -23.95 1.80 13.80
CA ALA A 136 -25.29 1.97 14.37
C ALA A 136 -26.41 1.51 13.42
N GLN A 137 -26.16 1.54 12.12
CA GLN A 137 -27.11 1.16 11.06
C GLN A 137 -26.90 -0.28 10.57
N ALA A 138 -25.88 -0.96 11.06
CA ALA A 138 -25.56 -2.30 10.60
C ALA A 138 -26.67 -3.31 10.95
N PRO A 139 -27.00 -4.25 10.06
CA PRO A 139 -27.91 -5.33 10.34
C PRO A 139 -27.47 -6.16 11.55
N ALA A 140 -28.43 -6.74 12.26
CA ALA A 140 -28.13 -7.66 13.35
C ALA A 140 -27.27 -8.82 12.85
N GLY A 141 -26.20 -9.15 13.59
CA GLY A 141 -25.25 -10.20 13.22
C GLY A 141 -24.12 -9.74 12.31
N THR A 142 -24.05 -8.47 11.97
CA THR A 142 -22.86 -7.91 11.26
C THR A 142 -21.61 -8.14 12.12
N PRO A 143 -20.51 -8.68 11.56
CA PRO A 143 -19.24 -8.80 12.28
C PRO A 143 -18.78 -7.46 12.84
N THR A 144 -18.19 -7.46 14.02
CA THR A 144 -17.66 -6.24 14.65
C THR A 144 -16.25 -5.91 14.19
N THR A 145 -15.54 -6.89 13.65
CA THR A 145 -14.15 -6.77 13.19
C THR A 145 -13.96 -7.56 11.91
N LEU A 146 -13.26 -6.96 10.95
CA LEU A 146 -12.79 -7.60 9.73
C LEU A 146 -11.26 -7.63 9.77
N ILE A 147 -10.69 -8.83 9.78
CA ILE A 147 -9.24 -9.02 9.66
C ILE A 147 -8.92 -9.23 8.18
N MET A 148 -7.98 -8.43 7.68
CA MET A 148 -7.53 -8.46 6.30
C MET A 148 -6.01 -8.53 6.23
N MET A 149 -5.51 -9.23 5.23
CA MET A 149 -4.07 -9.31 4.95
C MET A 149 -3.82 -9.17 3.46
N ASN A 150 -2.65 -8.66 3.12
CA ASN A 150 -2.24 -8.51 1.73
C ASN A 150 -1.65 -9.82 1.16
N GLY A 151 -1.32 -9.79 -0.13
CA GLY A 151 -0.51 -10.81 -0.77
C GLY A 151 0.93 -10.81 -0.25
N PHE A 152 1.75 -11.68 -0.84
CA PHE A 152 3.13 -11.92 -0.42
C PHE A 152 4.02 -10.67 -0.40
N ASP A 153 3.79 -9.74 -1.29
CA ASP A 153 4.61 -8.56 -1.57
C ASP A 153 3.98 -7.22 -1.16
N GLY A 154 2.87 -7.28 -0.44
CA GLY A 154 2.13 -6.09 -0.03
C GLY A 154 2.33 -5.69 1.43
N TYR A 155 1.75 -4.56 1.81
CA TYR A 155 1.83 -3.94 3.13
C TYR A 155 0.44 -3.75 3.74
N ALA A 156 0.36 -3.69 5.07
CA ALA A 156 -0.88 -3.41 5.79
C ALA A 156 -1.51 -2.07 5.36
N GLU A 157 -0.70 -1.09 5.00
CA GLU A 157 -1.11 0.21 4.48
C GLU A 157 -2.02 0.09 3.25
N GLU A 158 -1.69 -0.80 2.32
CA GLU A 158 -2.51 -1.01 1.11
C GLU A 158 -3.88 -1.59 1.44
N ILE A 159 -3.95 -2.44 2.46
CA ILE A 159 -5.22 -3.00 2.92
C ILE A 159 -6.10 -1.91 3.52
N ILE A 160 -5.53 -0.99 4.29
CA ILE A 160 -6.26 0.16 4.83
C ILE A 160 -6.73 1.08 3.69
N ASP A 161 -5.85 1.36 2.71
CA ASP A 161 -6.24 2.14 1.53
C ASP A 161 -7.37 1.44 0.75
N PHE A 162 -7.28 0.14 0.52
CA PHE A 162 -8.34 -0.64 -0.11
C PHE A 162 -9.65 -0.56 0.68
N ALA A 163 -9.61 -0.74 2.01
CA ALA A 163 -10.79 -0.65 2.87
C ALA A 163 -11.41 0.75 2.87
N SER A 164 -10.63 1.81 2.57
CA SER A 164 -11.14 3.19 2.47
C SER A 164 -12.13 3.37 1.31
N HIS A 165 -12.13 2.47 0.35
CA HIS A 165 -13.05 2.50 -0.80
C HIS A 165 -14.37 1.75 -0.54
N PHE A 166 -14.55 1.15 0.64
CA PHE A 166 -15.82 0.52 0.98
C PHE A 166 -16.90 1.60 1.16
N PRO A 167 -18.09 1.42 0.59
CA PRO A 167 -19.16 2.41 0.68
C PRO A 167 -19.71 2.59 2.10
N THR A 168 -19.58 1.55 2.94
CA THR A 168 -19.92 1.55 4.36
C THR A 168 -18.91 0.69 5.12
N ARG A 169 -18.64 1.06 6.37
CA ARG A 169 -17.64 0.37 7.16
C ARG A 169 -18.12 0.18 8.61
N PRO A 170 -19.10 -0.74 8.82
CA PRO A 170 -19.71 -0.99 10.14
C PRO A 170 -18.83 -1.81 11.10
N PHE A 171 -17.65 -2.21 10.68
CA PHE A 171 -16.70 -3.06 11.41
C PHE A 171 -15.35 -2.34 11.57
N ASP A 172 -14.64 -2.66 12.65
CA ASP A 172 -13.22 -2.34 12.74
C ASP A 172 -12.48 -3.12 11.65
N THR A 173 -11.55 -2.49 10.98
CA THR A 173 -10.66 -3.16 10.04
C THR A 173 -9.30 -3.36 10.71
N ILE A 174 -8.83 -4.60 10.77
CA ILE A 174 -7.46 -4.93 11.18
C ILE A 174 -6.71 -5.40 9.94
N ALA A 175 -5.69 -4.66 9.56
CA ALA A 175 -4.73 -5.07 8.54
C ALA A 175 -3.41 -5.42 9.22
N PHE A 176 -2.73 -6.50 8.80
CA PHE A 176 -1.43 -6.82 9.36
C PHE A 176 -0.49 -7.45 8.33
N ASP A 177 0.81 -7.23 8.56
CA ASP A 177 1.87 -7.90 7.85
C ASP A 177 2.23 -9.18 8.61
N GLY A 178 1.96 -10.32 8.00
CA GLY A 178 2.33 -11.61 8.57
C GLY A 178 3.80 -11.94 8.38
N PRO A 179 4.26 -13.09 8.91
CA PRO A 179 5.65 -13.53 8.77
C PRO A 179 6.08 -13.58 7.30
N GLY A 180 7.18 -12.91 6.97
CA GLY A 180 7.73 -12.85 5.62
C GLY A 180 6.97 -11.91 4.66
N GLN A 181 6.12 -11.03 5.17
CA GLN A 181 5.40 -10.02 4.40
C GLN A 181 5.72 -8.61 4.88
N GLY A 182 5.58 -7.62 4.00
CA GLY A 182 5.63 -6.21 4.32
C GLY A 182 6.80 -5.83 5.24
N HIS A 183 6.49 -5.21 6.35
CA HIS A 183 7.48 -4.75 7.35
C HIS A 183 8.26 -5.90 8.01
N THR A 184 7.66 -7.08 8.15
CA THR A 184 8.31 -8.22 8.82
C THR A 184 9.48 -8.80 8.04
N VAL A 185 9.51 -8.60 6.71
CA VAL A 185 10.66 -8.96 5.86
C VAL A 185 11.92 -8.23 6.30
N LEU A 186 11.80 -6.94 6.65
CA LEU A 186 12.93 -6.12 7.11
C LEU A 186 13.42 -6.51 8.52
N ALA A 187 12.56 -7.15 9.30
CA ALA A 187 12.91 -7.75 10.58
C ALA A 187 13.55 -9.13 10.44
N GLY A 188 13.67 -9.64 9.20
CA GLY A 188 14.26 -10.97 8.92
C GLY A 188 13.31 -12.12 9.25
N MET A 189 12.03 -11.87 9.42
CA MET A 189 11.07 -12.91 9.73
C MET A 189 10.77 -13.74 8.46
N PRO A 190 10.98 -15.07 8.51
CA PRO A 190 10.73 -15.92 7.34
C PRO A 190 9.23 -16.11 7.09
N LEU A 191 8.89 -16.38 5.84
CA LEU A 191 7.53 -16.77 5.47
C LEU A 191 7.13 -18.07 6.21
N GLU A 192 5.95 -18.08 6.79
CA GLU A 192 5.38 -19.21 7.51
C GLU A 192 4.15 -19.76 6.77
N PRO A 193 4.04 -21.10 6.57
CA PRO A 193 2.90 -21.69 5.89
C PRO A 193 1.65 -21.82 6.78
N GLN A 194 1.81 -21.82 8.13
CA GLN A 194 0.70 -21.96 9.08
C GLN A 194 0.10 -20.60 9.43
N TRP A 195 -0.65 -20.02 8.50
CA TRP A 195 -1.23 -18.68 8.64
C TRP A 195 -2.29 -18.52 9.75
N GLU A 196 -2.84 -19.59 10.26
CA GLU A 196 -3.70 -19.56 11.45
C GLU A 196 -2.96 -19.08 12.71
N ARG A 197 -1.64 -19.23 12.79
CA ARG A 197 -0.85 -18.81 13.94
C ARG A 197 -0.74 -17.29 14.07
N PRO A 198 -0.21 -16.57 13.06
CA PRO A 198 -0.14 -15.12 13.13
C PRO A 198 -1.52 -14.45 13.17
N THR A 199 -2.57 -15.09 12.62
CA THR A 199 -3.93 -14.55 12.67
C THR A 199 -4.53 -14.65 14.08
N ASN A 200 -4.06 -15.57 14.92
CA ASN A 200 -4.52 -15.76 16.30
C ASN A 200 -3.63 -15.07 17.35
N ALA A 201 -2.57 -14.38 16.93
CA ALA A 201 -1.71 -13.63 17.84
C ALA A 201 -2.34 -12.29 18.23
#